data_8ef76931d3ddb23f7a83f3426f76c235
#
_entry.id   8ef76931d3ddb23f7a83f3426f76c235
#
_cell.length_a   1.000
_cell.length_b   1.000
_cell.length_c   1.000
_cell.angle_alpha   90.00
_cell.angle_beta   90.00
_cell.angle_gamma   90.00
#
_symmetry.space_group_name_H-M   'P 1'
#
loop_
_entity.id
_entity.type
_entity.pdbx_description
1 polymer ?
#
loop_
_entity_poly.entity_id
_entity_poly.type
_entity_poly.pdbx_seq_one_letter_code
_entity_poly.pdbx_strand_id
1 'polypeptide(L)'
;MTGRKGRVICSLATAVVLLVIGVLPTDAQMHGPPPGRGSKGGWGAGLMLGVPLHTLNLTPDQQTQVKSILSTYRAAARPILQQLGQIQSGMGDRLLAPGQIQATDVQGDLQQISQLRSQLLQLSAQATVDVRNLLSPDQLTAAAQTKAKLKDLRSQMRQLMVPPTTQP
;
A
#
# COMPACT_ATOMS: atom_id res chain seq x y z
N MET A 1 -2.12 -66.22 33.38
CA MET A 1 -2.59 -65.44 34.50
C MET A 1 -2.80 -64.05 33.93
N THR A 2 -4.06 -63.75 33.55
CA THR A 2 -5.06 -62.93 34.26
C THR A 2 -4.48 -61.53 34.55
N GLY A 3 -4.99 -60.43 34.03
CA GLY A 3 -6.30 -59.95 33.82
C GLY A 3 -6.27 -58.52 33.29
N ARG A 4 -7.25 -58.22 32.54
CA ARG A 4 -8.44 -57.46 32.85
C ARG A 4 -8.31 -55.93 32.68
N LYS A 5 -8.82 -55.42 31.56
CA LYS A 5 -10.00 -54.55 31.47
C LYS A 5 -9.93 -53.16 32.12
N GLY A 6 -10.08 -52.15 31.31
CA GLY A 6 -10.43 -50.81 31.73
C GLY A 6 -10.86 -49.97 30.52
N ARG A 7 -12.07 -50.27 30.00
CA ARG A 7 -12.85 -49.38 29.15
C ARG A 7 -13.35 -48.23 30.05
N VAL A 8 -13.10 -47.02 29.66
CA VAL A 8 -13.96 -45.89 30.08
C VAL A 8 -14.33 -45.10 28.83
N ILE A 9 -15.53 -45.35 28.47
CA ILE A 9 -16.39 -44.59 27.56
C ILE A 9 -16.98 -43.46 28.40
N CYS A 10 -16.83 -42.23 27.93
CA CYS A 10 -17.68 -41.09 28.27
C CYS A 10 -17.65 -40.21 27.03
N SER A 11 -18.50 -40.31 26.14
CA SER A 11 -19.91 -40.09 25.94
C SER A 11 -20.47 -38.81 26.57
N LEU A 12 -21.05 -38.00 25.67
CA LEU A 12 -21.96 -36.88 25.88
C LEU A 12 -21.29 -35.54 26.26
N ALA A 13 -21.44 -34.47 25.48
CA ALA A 13 -22.74 -33.85 25.26
C ALA A 13 -22.72 -32.96 24.01
N THR A 14 -23.56 -33.30 23.12
CA THR A 14 -24.25 -32.48 22.16
C THR A 14 -24.84 -31.24 22.83
N ALA A 15 -24.46 -30.06 22.39
CA ALA A 15 -25.27 -28.87 22.58
C ALA A 15 -25.36 -28.14 21.25
N VAL A 16 -26.31 -28.57 20.47
CA VAL A 16 -26.91 -27.82 19.36
C VAL A 16 -27.65 -26.66 20.01
N VAL A 17 -27.18 -25.48 19.90
CA VAL A 17 -27.99 -24.27 20.10
C VAL A 17 -28.22 -23.65 18.73
N LEU A 18 -29.30 -24.09 18.12
CA LEU A 18 -30.00 -23.37 17.07
C LEU A 18 -30.60 -22.11 17.70
N LEU A 19 -30.05 -20.96 17.39
CA LEU A 19 -30.70 -19.69 17.64
C LEU A 19 -30.96 -19.02 16.29
N VAL A 20 -32.06 -19.41 15.70
CA VAL A 20 -32.74 -18.71 14.63
C VAL A 20 -33.36 -17.47 15.23
N ILE A 21 -32.87 -16.30 14.90
CA ILE A 21 -33.67 -15.08 15.05
C ILE A 21 -33.21 -14.06 13.98
N GLY A 22 -34.20 -13.75 13.13
CA GLY A 22 -34.43 -12.39 12.66
C GLY A 22 -33.66 -11.94 11.46
N VAL A 23 -34.11 -12.36 10.32
CA VAL A 23 -33.97 -11.67 9.06
C VAL A 23 -34.58 -10.28 9.18
N LEU A 24 -33.77 -9.22 9.15
CA LEU A 24 -34.20 -7.92 8.66
C LEU A 24 -33.26 -7.56 7.51
N PRO A 25 -33.77 -7.37 6.30
CA PRO A 25 -32.98 -6.77 5.23
C PRO A 25 -32.95 -5.27 5.49
N THR A 26 -31.95 -4.81 6.19
CA THR A 26 -31.55 -3.41 6.08
C THR A 26 -30.66 -3.32 4.86
N ASP A 27 -31.25 -2.91 3.75
CA ASP A 27 -30.54 -2.32 2.61
C ASP A 27 -29.79 -1.05 3.07
N ALA A 28 -28.79 -1.22 3.88
CA ALA A 28 -27.71 -0.27 3.98
C ALA A 28 -26.80 -0.56 2.78
N GLN A 29 -27.16 -0.05 1.63
CA GLN A 29 -26.21 0.22 0.56
C GLN A 29 -25.15 1.14 1.17
N MET A 30 -24.15 0.53 1.82
CA MET A 30 -22.85 1.15 1.93
C MET A 30 -22.37 1.29 0.49
N HIS A 31 -22.62 2.47 -0.08
CA HIS A 31 -21.81 3.00 -1.15
C HIS A 31 -20.42 3.09 -0.56
N GLY A 32 -19.69 1.96 -0.60
CA GLY A 32 -18.25 2.01 -0.50
C GLY A 32 -17.79 3.04 -1.52
N PRO A 33 -16.80 3.87 -1.20
CA PRO A 33 -16.26 4.80 -2.18
C PRO A 33 -15.99 3.98 -3.45
N PRO A 34 -16.41 4.44 -4.64
CA PRO A 34 -16.27 3.67 -5.88
C PRO A 34 -14.81 3.23 -5.96
N PRO A 35 -14.53 1.96 -6.35
CA PRO A 35 -13.18 1.45 -6.43
C PRO A 35 -12.39 2.48 -7.22
N GLY A 36 -11.46 3.13 -6.55
CA GLY A 36 -10.88 4.40 -6.94
C GLY A 36 -10.72 4.46 -8.43
N ARG A 37 -11.36 5.43 -9.05
CA ARG A 37 -10.93 5.97 -10.32
C ARG A 37 -9.44 6.14 -10.16
N GLY A 38 -8.70 5.08 -10.54
CA GLY A 38 -7.27 4.99 -10.35
C GLY A 38 -6.71 6.30 -10.84
N SER A 39 -6.20 7.07 -9.94
CA SER A 39 -5.61 8.36 -10.20
C SER A 39 -4.62 8.16 -11.36
N LYS A 40 -5.09 8.40 -12.59
CA LYS A 40 -4.25 8.35 -13.80
C LYS A 40 -3.09 9.34 -13.74
N GLY A 41 -2.94 10.05 -12.64
CA GLY A 41 -1.89 11.00 -12.32
C GLY A 41 -0.99 10.65 -11.13
N GLY A 42 -1.30 9.56 -10.37
CA GLY A 42 -0.68 9.32 -9.06
C GLY A 42 0.81 8.98 -9.07
N TRP A 43 1.34 8.54 -10.18
CA TRP A 43 2.77 8.18 -10.27
C TRP A 43 3.69 9.35 -10.56
N GLY A 44 3.18 10.46 -11.12
CA GLY A 44 3.95 11.71 -11.26
C GLY A 44 4.04 12.52 -9.98
N ALA A 45 3.09 12.31 -9.04
CA ALA A 45 3.11 12.92 -7.71
C ALA A 45 4.06 12.18 -6.74
N GLY A 46 4.51 10.99 -7.09
CA GLY A 46 5.32 10.13 -6.24
C GLY A 46 6.82 10.22 -6.45
N LEU A 47 7.30 11.10 -7.29
CA LEU A 47 8.71 11.46 -7.25
C LEU A 47 9.02 11.96 -5.83
N MET A 48 10.15 11.56 -5.29
CA MET A 48 10.57 11.88 -3.91
C MET A 48 10.68 13.39 -3.61
N LEU A 49 10.42 14.23 -4.61
CA LEU A 49 10.34 15.68 -4.43
C LEU A 49 9.23 16.11 -3.45
N GLY A 50 8.17 15.32 -3.35
CA GLY A 50 7.07 15.57 -2.42
C GLY A 50 6.19 16.77 -2.78
N VAL A 51 6.32 17.28 -4.02
CA VAL A 51 5.51 18.37 -4.58
C VAL A 51 4.93 17.94 -5.93
N PRO A 52 3.72 18.39 -6.28
CA PRO A 52 3.14 18.14 -7.59
C PRO A 52 3.92 18.87 -8.69
N LEU A 53 4.28 18.20 -9.76
CA LEU A 53 5.07 18.80 -10.87
C LEU A 53 4.36 19.99 -11.53
N HIS A 54 3.02 20.00 -11.57
CA HIS A 54 2.23 21.10 -12.16
C HIS A 54 2.37 22.41 -11.38
N THR A 55 2.87 22.40 -10.13
CA THR A 55 3.09 23.60 -9.32
C THR A 55 4.43 24.27 -9.59
N LEU A 56 5.28 23.69 -10.44
CA LEU A 56 6.66 24.14 -10.66
C LEU A 56 6.81 25.10 -11.83
N ASN A 57 5.73 25.50 -12.51
CA ASN A 57 5.78 26.43 -13.67
C ASN A 57 6.86 26.04 -14.70
N LEU A 58 6.84 24.75 -15.11
CA LEU A 58 7.80 24.22 -16.07
C LEU A 58 7.66 24.88 -17.45
N THR A 59 8.76 25.19 -18.10
CA THR A 59 8.77 25.60 -19.51
C THR A 59 8.31 24.44 -20.42
N PRO A 60 7.86 24.71 -21.66
CA PRO A 60 7.47 23.66 -22.60
C PRO A 60 8.56 22.62 -22.83
N ASP A 61 9.82 23.04 -22.91
CA ASP A 61 10.98 22.15 -23.07
C ASP A 61 11.20 21.28 -21.83
N GLN A 62 11.14 21.87 -20.63
CA GLN A 62 11.22 21.13 -19.38
C GLN A 62 10.08 20.13 -19.25
N GLN A 63 8.86 20.50 -19.64
CA GLN A 63 7.71 19.57 -19.62
C GLN A 63 7.95 18.36 -20.53
N THR A 64 8.52 18.57 -21.71
CA THR A 64 8.87 17.50 -22.65
C THR A 64 9.93 16.58 -22.06
N GLN A 65 10.99 17.14 -21.51
CA GLN A 65 12.07 16.37 -20.88
C GLN A 65 11.57 15.59 -19.65
N VAL A 66 10.77 16.19 -18.79
CA VAL A 66 10.15 15.51 -17.64
C VAL A 66 9.24 14.36 -18.10
N LYS A 67 8.45 14.55 -19.15
CA LYS A 67 7.61 13.47 -19.73
C LYS A 67 8.48 12.30 -20.22
N SER A 68 9.61 12.58 -20.86
CA SER A 68 10.56 11.56 -21.32
C SER A 68 11.15 10.78 -20.14
N ILE A 69 11.67 11.46 -19.12
CA ILE A 69 12.20 10.82 -17.90
C ILE A 69 11.16 9.93 -17.25
N LEU A 70 9.94 10.45 -17.07
CA LEU A 70 8.85 9.69 -16.47
C LEU A 70 8.41 8.48 -17.32
N SER A 71 8.47 8.58 -18.64
CA SER A 71 8.14 7.46 -19.54
C SER A 71 9.18 6.34 -19.40
N THR A 72 10.46 6.68 -19.37
CA THR A 72 11.58 5.76 -19.18
C THR A 72 11.49 5.08 -17.80
N TYR A 73 11.24 5.85 -16.75
CA TYR A 73 11.02 5.31 -15.41
C TYR A 73 9.85 4.32 -15.37
N ARG A 74 8.71 4.66 -15.99
CA ARG A 74 7.53 3.78 -16.01
C ARG A 74 7.81 2.48 -16.77
N ALA A 75 8.52 2.57 -17.88
CA ALA A 75 8.92 1.39 -18.65
C ALA A 75 9.81 0.45 -17.83
N ALA A 76 10.79 0.98 -17.11
CA ALA A 76 11.68 0.22 -16.24
C ALA A 76 10.96 -0.33 -14.98
N ALA A 77 10.03 0.43 -14.41
CA ALA A 77 9.30 0.03 -13.19
C ALA A 77 8.22 -1.05 -13.47
N ARG A 78 7.66 -1.08 -14.69
CA ARG A 78 6.55 -1.99 -15.03
C ARG A 78 6.84 -3.47 -14.75
N PRO A 79 7.95 -4.07 -15.21
CA PRO A 79 8.24 -5.49 -14.93
C PRO A 79 8.42 -5.77 -13.44
N ILE A 80 9.04 -4.83 -12.70
CA ILE A 80 9.24 -4.97 -11.26
C ILE A 80 7.90 -4.98 -10.52
N LEU A 81 6.99 -4.10 -10.90
CA LEU A 81 5.64 -4.04 -10.32
C LEU A 81 4.81 -5.30 -10.65
N GLN A 82 4.97 -5.85 -11.86
CA GLN A 82 4.33 -7.12 -12.22
C GLN A 82 4.85 -8.27 -11.37
N GLN A 83 6.17 -8.38 -11.19
CA GLN A 83 6.77 -9.40 -10.33
C GLN A 83 6.31 -9.25 -8.87
N LEU A 84 6.28 -8.01 -8.34
CA LEU A 84 5.74 -7.75 -7.00
C LEU A 84 4.31 -8.25 -6.85
N GLY A 85 3.45 -7.95 -7.84
CA GLY A 85 2.06 -8.41 -7.83
C GLY A 85 1.95 -9.93 -7.83
N GLN A 86 2.76 -10.63 -8.64
CA GLN A 86 2.78 -12.09 -8.70
C GLN A 86 3.22 -12.71 -7.38
N ILE A 87 4.31 -12.21 -6.78
CA ILE A 87 4.81 -12.72 -5.50
C ILE A 87 3.78 -12.50 -4.39
N GLN A 88 3.18 -11.30 -4.33
CA GLN A 88 2.17 -10.99 -3.31
C GLN A 88 0.92 -11.85 -3.47
N SER A 89 0.46 -12.09 -4.69
CA SER A 89 -0.65 -12.99 -4.96
C SER A 89 -0.32 -14.43 -4.54
N GLY A 90 0.82 -14.97 -4.98
CA GLY A 90 1.24 -16.33 -4.63
C GLY A 90 1.47 -16.52 -3.13
N MET A 91 1.98 -15.49 -2.44
CA MET A 91 2.08 -15.52 -0.98
C MET A 91 0.69 -15.53 -0.32
N GLY A 92 -0.24 -14.71 -0.84
CA GLY A 92 -1.63 -14.71 -0.37
C GLY A 92 -2.30 -16.08 -0.53
N ASP A 93 -2.14 -16.71 -1.69
CA ASP A 93 -2.69 -18.04 -1.97
C ASP A 93 -2.13 -19.10 -1.02
N ARG A 94 -0.83 -19.05 -0.71
CA ARG A 94 -0.20 -19.95 0.28
C ARG A 94 -0.69 -19.71 1.70
N LEU A 95 -0.85 -18.46 2.11
CA LEU A 95 -1.36 -18.11 3.44
C LEU A 95 -2.81 -18.55 3.67
N LEU A 96 -3.58 -18.66 2.58
CA LEU A 96 -4.98 -19.11 2.62
C LEU A 96 -5.13 -20.62 2.37
N ALA A 97 -4.06 -21.32 2.03
CA ALA A 97 -4.10 -22.77 1.81
C ALA A 97 -4.38 -23.52 3.13
N PRO A 98 -5.15 -24.64 3.08
CA PRO A 98 -5.41 -25.43 4.27
C PRO A 98 -4.11 -26.08 4.79
N GLY A 99 -3.89 -26.02 6.10
CA GLY A 99 -2.71 -26.60 6.76
C GLY A 99 -2.04 -25.63 7.73
N GLN A 100 -0.98 -26.08 8.37
CA GLN A 100 -0.15 -25.23 9.22
C GLN A 100 0.92 -24.54 8.36
N ILE A 101 1.02 -23.24 8.51
CA ILE A 101 2.03 -22.41 7.85
C ILE A 101 2.95 -21.82 8.91
N GLN A 102 4.24 -21.82 8.62
CA GLN A 102 5.26 -21.18 9.43
C GLN A 102 5.80 -19.91 8.75
N ALA A 103 6.35 -18.99 9.53
CA ALA A 103 6.93 -17.76 9.00
C ALA A 103 8.10 -18.03 8.01
N THR A 104 8.78 -19.15 8.16
CA THR A 104 9.84 -19.62 7.24
C THR A 104 9.35 -19.88 5.84
N ASP A 105 8.08 -20.29 5.67
CA ASP A 105 7.50 -20.65 4.37
C ASP A 105 7.30 -19.43 3.45
N VAL A 106 7.20 -18.25 4.04
CA VAL A 106 7.05 -16.98 3.31
C VAL A 106 8.30 -16.10 3.32
N GLN A 107 9.37 -16.55 3.99
CA GLN A 107 10.60 -15.75 4.14
C GLN A 107 11.27 -15.45 2.79
N GLY A 108 11.28 -16.40 1.87
CA GLY A 108 11.81 -16.21 0.51
C GLY A 108 11.07 -15.13 -0.26
N ASP A 109 9.73 -15.11 -0.17
CA ASP A 109 8.90 -14.09 -0.81
C ASP A 109 9.16 -12.71 -0.22
N LEU A 110 9.28 -12.62 1.11
CA LEU A 110 9.58 -11.35 1.78
C LEU A 110 10.94 -10.78 1.36
N GLN A 111 11.94 -11.64 1.17
CA GLN A 111 13.26 -11.23 0.66
C GLN A 111 13.14 -10.71 -0.78
N GLN A 112 12.44 -11.42 -1.66
CA GLN A 112 12.23 -10.97 -3.05
C GLN A 112 11.44 -9.65 -3.10
N ILE A 113 10.39 -9.51 -2.30
CA ILE A 113 9.62 -8.27 -2.19
C ILE A 113 10.53 -7.12 -1.75
N SER A 114 11.40 -7.34 -0.77
CA SER A 114 12.36 -6.34 -0.29
C SER A 114 13.33 -5.91 -1.39
N GLN A 115 13.88 -6.84 -2.15
CA GLN A 115 14.78 -6.56 -3.27
C GLN A 115 14.09 -5.77 -4.38
N LEU A 116 12.89 -6.18 -4.80
CA LEU A 116 12.12 -5.48 -5.84
C LEU A 116 11.71 -4.07 -5.40
N ARG A 117 11.33 -3.90 -4.14
CA ARG A 117 11.05 -2.57 -3.57
C ARG A 117 12.29 -1.68 -3.54
N SER A 118 13.46 -2.24 -3.22
CA SER A 118 14.73 -1.51 -3.27
C SER A 118 15.05 -1.05 -4.69
N GLN A 119 14.87 -1.90 -5.70
CA GLN A 119 15.04 -1.52 -7.11
C GLN A 119 14.09 -0.39 -7.53
N LEU A 120 12.80 -0.47 -7.17
CA LEU A 120 11.84 0.61 -7.44
C LEU A 120 12.25 1.92 -6.76
N LEU A 121 12.76 1.85 -5.54
CA LEU A 121 13.23 3.01 -4.80
C LEU A 121 14.43 3.66 -5.51
N GLN A 122 15.39 2.86 -5.98
CA GLN A 122 16.55 3.35 -6.74
C GLN A 122 16.13 4.00 -8.05
N LEU A 123 15.25 3.36 -8.83
CA LEU A 123 14.69 3.94 -10.06
C LEU A 123 13.96 5.25 -9.80
N SER A 124 13.17 5.33 -8.73
CA SER A 124 12.46 6.54 -8.34
C SER A 124 13.42 7.66 -7.90
N ALA A 125 14.47 7.32 -7.18
CA ALA A 125 15.49 8.27 -6.77
C ALA A 125 16.22 8.84 -7.99
N GLN A 126 16.63 7.99 -8.94
CA GLN A 126 17.27 8.42 -10.18
C GLN A 126 16.36 9.38 -10.97
N ALA A 127 15.12 8.97 -11.25
CA ALA A 127 14.17 9.83 -11.95
C ALA A 127 13.93 11.16 -11.23
N THR A 128 13.94 11.15 -9.90
CA THR A 128 13.81 12.37 -9.09
C THR A 128 15.00 13.30 -9.26
N VAL A 129 16.22 12.76 -9.25
CA VAL A 129 17.46 13.53 -9.48
C VAL A 129 17.46 14.11 -10.89
N ASP A 130 17.10 13.31 -11.89
CA ASP A 130 17.06 13.75 -13.28
C ASP A 130 16.06 14.90 -13.47
N VAL A 131 14.85 14.79 -12.92
CA VAL A 131 13.85 15.88 -12.92
C VAL A 131 14.37 17.11 -12.15
N ARG A 132 14.99 16.91 -10.98
CA ARG A 132 15.56 18.01 -10.20
C ARG A 132 16.61 18.82 -10.98
N ASN A 133 17.44 18.12 -11.74
CA ASN A 133 18.52 18.76 -12.51
C ASN A 133 18.01 19.59 -13.70
N LEU A 134 16.75 19.40 -14.10
CA LEU A 134 16.09 20.24 -15.11
C LEU A 134 15.53 21.55 -14.54
N LEU A 135 15.34 21.62 -13.20
CA LEU A 135 14.71 22.76 -12.56
C LEU A 135 15.72 23.90 -12.32
N SER A 136 15.28 25.13 -12.54
CA SER A 136 16.04 26.33 -12.18
C SER A 136 16.11 26.52 -10.65
N PRO A 137 17.08 27.30 -10.15
CA PRO A 137 17.17 27.64 -8.73
C PRO A 137 15.87 28.24 -8.16
N ASP A 138 15.20 29.09 -8.93
CA ASP A 138 13.92 29.72 -8.52
C ASP A 138 12.81 28.69 -8.42
N GLN A 139 12.73 27.75 -9.38
CA GLN A 139 11.77 26.64 -9.34
C GLN A 139 12.03 25.72 -8.15
N LEU A 140 13.29 25.44 -7.82
CA LEU A 140 13.65 24.66 -6.62
C LEU A 140 13.24 25.37 -5.34
N THR A 141 13.42 26.68 -5.26
CA THR A 141 12.97 27.49 -4.11
C THR A 141 11.45 27.46 -3.96
N ALA A 142 10.71 27.65 -5.06
CA ALA A 142 9.26 27.55 -5.07
C ALA A 142 8.78 26.15 -4.68
N ALA A 143 9.46 25.11 -5.14
CA ALA A 143 9.18 23.72 -4.73
C ALA A 143 9.35 23.51 -3.23
N ALA A 144 10.44 24.02 -2.65
CA ALA A 144 10.70 23.92 -1.22
C ALA A 144 9.61 24.63 -0.39
N GLN A 145 9.20 25.83 -0.80
CA GLN A 145 8.09 26.55 -0.16
C GLN A 145 6.76 25.77 -0.25
N THR A 146 6.44 25.25 -1.42
CA THR A 146 5.23 24.42 -1.61
C THR A 146 5.24 23.18 -0.74
N LYS A 147 6.39 22.51 -0.62
CA LYS A 147 6.57 21.35 0.26
C LYS A 147 6.36 21.71 1.73
N ALA A 148 6.88 22.85 2.18
CA ALA A 148 6.67 23.34 3.55
C ALA A 148 5.19 23.58 3.82
N LYS A 149 4.49 24.30 2.94
CA LYS A 149 3.03 24.54 3.06
C LYS A 149 2.22 23.25 3.10
N LEU A 150 2.55 22.26 2.26
CA LEU A 150 1.88 20.97 2.27
C LEU A 150 2.12 20.19 3.57
N LYS A 151 3.31 20.29 4.14
CA LYS A 151 3.64 19.69 5.44
C LYS A 151 2.79 20.33 6.55
N ASP A 152 2.69 21.65 6.59
CA ASP A 152 1.91 22.37 7.59
C ASP A 152 0.42 22.05 7.49
N LEU A 153 -0.14 22.05 6.29
CA LEU A 153 -1.53 21.65 6.07
C LEU A 153 -1.81 20.21 6.54
N ARG A 154 -0.89 19.27 6.26
CA ARG A 154 -1.04 17.90 6.75
C ARG A 154 -0.97 17.81 8.27
N SER A 155 -0.15 18.61 8.92
CA SER A 155 -0.07 18.65 10.38
C SER A 155 -1.36 19.20 10.99
N GLN A 156 -1.92 20.28 10.44
CA GLN A 156 -3.19 20.84 10.84
C GLN A 156 -4.35 19.85 10.67
N MET A 157 -4.44 19.19 9.51
CA MET A 157 -5.45 18.16 9.28
C MET A 157 -5.34 17.01 10.30
N ARG A 158 -4.11 16.59 10.63
CA ARG A 158 -3.90 15.54 11.65
C ARG A 158 -4.39 15.98 13.01
N GLN A 159 -4.14 17.22 13.42
CA GLN A 159 -4.61 17.77 14.70
C GLN A 159 -6.15 17.80 14.77
N LEU A 160 -6.81 18.13 13.66
CA LEU A 160 -8.29 18.13 13.59
C LEU A 160 -8.90 16.72 13.62
N MET A 161 -8.15 15.70 13.17
CA MET A 161 -8.62 14.30 13.12
C MET A 161 -8.33 13.52 14.42
N VAL A 162 -7.48 14.03 15.31
CA VAL A 162 -7.26 13.40 16.63
C VAL A 162 -8.39 13.91 17.55
N PRO A 163 -9.31 13.03 18.01
CA PRO A 163 -10.31 13.43 18.97
C PRO A 163 -9.62 13.94 20.24
N PRO A 164 -10.16 14.98 20.91
CA PRO A 164 -9.61 15.43 22.17
C PRO A 164 -9.62 14.25 23.14
N THR A 165 -8.44 13.83 23.56
CA THR A 165 -8.30 12.85 24.64
C THR A 165 -8.95 13.47 25.86
N THR A 166 -10.16 13.01 26.21
CA THR A 166 -10.76 13.24 27.51
C THR A 166 -9.79 12.67 28.54
N GLN A 167 -9.00 13.55 29.13
CA GLN A 167 -8.25 13.20 30.34
C GLN A 167 -9.27 12.93 31.44
N PRO A 168 -9.11 11.84 32.21
CA PRO A 168 -9.94 11.53 33.36
C PRO A 168 -9.74 12.51 34.50
#